data_8451484fb61a524ee645406238941962
#
_entry.id   8451484fb61a524ee645406238941962
#
_cell.length_a   1.000
_cell.length_b   1.000
_cell.length_c   1.000
_cell.angle_alpha   90.00
_cell.angle_beta   90.00
_cell.angle_gamma   90.00
#
_symmetry.space_group_name_H-M   'P 1'
#
loop_
_entity.id
_entity.type
_entity.pdbx_description
1 polymer ?
#
loop_
_entity_poly.entity_id
_entity_poly.type
_entity_poly.pdbx_seq_one_letter_code
_entity_poly.pdbx_strand_id
1 'polypeptide(L)'
;GMRSPVAHPGIVVYPLVALCLMLKVEAPGGSQRDLSDPALEWHILLSLTAYALLALAAMQSIILAIQEKQLRNKHAGGLVRKLPPLQTMEKALFQLLYTGFILLTLGLITGFLFVDDFIAQHLAHKTVFSIIAWLVFAGLLWGRKQYGWRSQTAVKWTLSGFGFLLLAYVGSKFVLEVLIQS
;
A
#
# COMPACT_ATOMS: atom_id res chain seq x y z
N GLY A 1 -24.13 -10.52 -27.93
CA GLY A 1 -24.03 -10.35 -26.48
C GLY A 1 -22.58 -10.27 -26.06
N MET A 2 -22.06 -9.06 -25.91
CA MET A 2 -20.70 -8.84 -25.36
C MET A 2 -20.73 -9.15 -23.87
N ARG A 3 -20.20 -10.29 -23.45
CA ARG A 3 -19.88 -10.57 -22.06
C ARG A 3 -18.60 -9.80 -21.74
N SER A 4 -18.72 -8.67 -21.05
CA SER A 4 -17.60 -8.03 -20.38
C SER A 4 -16.97 -9.06 -19.45
N PRO A 5 -15.64 -9.28 -19.49
CA PRO A 5 -14.95 -10.06 -18.48
C PRO A 5 -15.01 -9.22 -17.19
N VAL A 6 -16.00 -9.48 -16.37
CA VAL A 6 -16.05 -8.93 -15.00
C VAL A 6 -14.86 -9.55 -14.30
N ALA A 7 -13.78 -8.79 -14.17
CA ALA A 7 -12.71 -9.15 -13.26
C ALA A 7 -13.41 -9.44 -11.92
N HIS A 8 -13.31 -10.70 -11.44
CA HIS A 8 -14.01 -11.12 -10.25
C HIS A 8 -13.63 -10.17 -9.11
N PRO A 9 -14.57 -9.39 -8.56
CA PRO A 9 -14.28 -8.43 -7.48
C PRO A 9 -13.59 -9.11 -6.29
N GLY A 10 -13.76 -10.43 -6.16
CA GLY A 10 -13.08 -11.23 -5.15
C GLY A 10 -11.54 -11.18 -5.21
N ILE A 11 -10.91 -11.04 -6.37
CA ILE A 11 -9.44 -10.95 -6.49
C ILE A 11 -8.91 -9.70 -5.78
N VAL A 12 -9.73 -8.64 -5.69
CA VAL A 12 -9.38 -7.39 -5.01
C VAL A 12 -9.83 -7.43 -3.55
N VAL A 13 -11.03 -7.97 -3.29
CA VAL A 13 -11.64 -7.97 -1.96
C VAL A 13 -10.96 -8.97 -1.03
N TYR A 14 -10.60 -10.17 -1.50
CA TYR A 14 -10.00 -11.20 -0.63
C TYR A 14 -8.63 -10.79 -0.04
N PRO A 15 -7.67 -10.22 -0.79
CA PRO A 15 -6.43 -9.74 -0.20
C PRO A 15 -6.64 -8.59 0.78
N LEU A 16 -7.63 -7.73 0.50
CA LEU A 16 -7.98 -6.60 1.37
C LEU A 16 -8.58 -7.09 2.68
N VAL A 17 -9.49 -8.06 2.62
CA VAL A 17 -10.07 -8.70 3.81
C VAL A 17 -9.00 -9.49 4.56
N ALA A 18 -8.13 -10.24 3.87
CA ALA A 18 -7.04 -10.97 4.50
C ALA A 18 -6.06 -10.02 5.21
N LEU A 19 -5.72 -8.88 4.61
CA LEU A 19 -4.89 -7.86 5.23
C LEU A 19 -5.59 -7.25 6.47
N CYS A 20 -6.88 -6.95 6.38
CA CYS A 20 -7.68 -6.45 7.50
C CYS A 20 -7.79 -7.47 8.64
N LEU A 21 -7.95 -8.75 8.31
CA LEU A 21 -8.00 -9.83 9.31
C LEU A 21 -6.63 -10.06 9.95
N MET A 22 -5.54 -10.03 9.19
CA MET A 22 -4.17 -10.11 9.72
C MET A 22 -3.90 -8.97 10.70
N LEU A 23 -4.38 -7.77 10.42
CA LEU A 23 -4.23 -6.62 11.31
C LEU A 23 -5.09 -6.71 12.58
N LYS A 24 -6.23 -7.43 12.54
CA LYS A 24 -7.09 -7.65 13.71
C LYS A 24 -6.63 -8.80 14.62
N VAL A 25 -6.10 -9.87 14.05
CA VAL A 25 -5.69 -11.08 14.80
C VAL A 25 -4.52 -10.79 15.76
N GLU A 26 -3.80 -9.69 15.57
CA GLU A 26 -2.58 -9.40 16.31
C GLU A 26 -2.71 -8.27 17.33
N ALA A 27 -3.91 -8.01 17.86
CA ALA A 27 -4.12 -7.18 19.04
C ALA A 27 -4.55 -8.01 20.27
N PRO A 28 -3.75 -8.99 20.74
CA PRO A 28 -3.96 -9.59 22.05
C PRO A 28 -3.29 -8.66 23.07
N GLY A 29 -4.08 -7.96 23.87
CA GLY A 29 -3.61 -7.22 25.04
C GLY A 29 -3.34 -5.73 24.85
N GLY A 30 -3.86 -5.10 23.81
CA GLY A 30 -3.96 -3.66 23.77
C GLY A 30 -4.89 -3.20 24.90
N SER A 31 -4.34 -2.47 25.90
CA SER A 31 -5.14 -1.68 26.83
C SER A 31 -6.33 -1.10 26.06
N GLN A 32 -7.50 -1.14 26.67
CA GLN A 32 -8.70 -0.44 26.18
C GLN A 32 -8.32 1.04 25.97
N ARG A 33 -7.69 1.34 24.83
CA ARG A 33 -7.63 2.72 24.38
C ARG A 33 -9.05 3.10 24.11
N ASP A 34 -9.49 4.15 24.78
CA ASP A 34 -10.79 4.74 24.54
C ASP A 34 -10.94 5.00 23.05
N LEU A 35 -11.62 4.07 22.36
CA LEU A 35 -12.03 4.21 20.96
C LEU A 35 -13.15 5.25 20.83
N SER A 36 -13.42 5.98 21.90
CA SER A 36 -14.40 7.07 21.95
C SER A 36 -13.91 8.37 21.35
N ASP A 37 -12.63 8.45 20.91
CA ASP A 37 -12.17 9.61 20.16
C ASP A 37 -12.40 9.41 18.67
N PRO A 38 -13.38 10.12 18.07
CA PRO A 38 -13.71 10.00 16.65
C PRO A 38 -12.51 10.30 15.73
N ALA A 39 -11.58 11.13 16.18
CA ALA A 39 -10.40 11.51 15.42
C ALA A 39 -9.42 10.33 15.26
N LEU A 40 -9.22 9.55 16.31
CA LEU A 40 -8.40 8.33 16.26
C LEU A 40 -9.03 7.27 15.36
N GLU A 41 -10.35 7.10 15.41
CA GLU A 41 -11.08 6.17 14.55
C GLU A 41 -10.91 6.50 13.07
N TRP A 42 -11.08 7.77 12.69
CA TRP A 42 -10.86 8.23 11.33
C TRP A 42 -9.40 8.03 10.88
N HIS A 43 -8.41 8.32 11.73
CA HIS A 43 -7.02 8.07 11.42
C HIS A 43 -6.75 6.59 11.12
N ILE A 44 -7.29 5.67 11.92
CA ILE A 44 -7.14 4.23 11.74
C ILE A 44 -7.77 3.79 10.42
N LEU A 45 -9.00 4.21 10.12
CA LEU A 45 -9.70 3.86 8.89
C LEU A 45 -8.97 4.37 7.64
N LEU A 46 -8.53 5.62 7.64
CA LEU A 46 -7.79 6.23 6.52
C LEU A 46 -6.46 5.49 6.29
N SER A 47 -5.71 5.26 7.36
CA SER A 47 -4.42 4.57 7.28
C SER A 47 -4.58 3.14 6.78
N LEU A 48 -5.53 2.38 7.32
CA LEU A 48 -5.79 1.00 6.92
C LEU A 48 -6.19 0.91 5.44
N THR A 49 -7.08 1.80 5.00
CA THR A 49 -7.52 1.85 3.60
C THR A 49 -6.37 2.24 2.67
N ALA A 50 -5.54 3.21 3.07
CA ALA A 50 -4.35 3.62 2.31
C ALA A 50 -3.38 2.43 2.13
N TYR A 51 -3.05 1.73 3.23
CA TYR A 51 -2.18 0.55 3.18
C TYR A 51 -2.73 -0.54 2.27
N ALA A 52 -4.03 -0.82 2.35
CA ALA A 52 -4.69 -1.83 1.52
C ALA A 52 -4.60 -1.48 0.02
N LEU A 53 -4.88 -0.23 -0.36
CA LEU A 53 -4.79 0.21 -1.75
C LEU A 53 -3.35 0.20 -2.28
N LEU A 54 -2.37 0.61 -1.46
CA LEU A 54 -0.97 0.58 -1.85
C LEU A 54 -0.42 -0.84 -1.92
N ALA A 55 -0.91 -1.77 -1.08
CA ALA A 55 -0.61 -3.20 -1.22
C ALA A 55 -1.16 -3.77 -2.53
N LEU A 56 -2.40 -3.42 -2.90
CA LEU A 56 -2.98 -3.80 -4.19
C LEU A 56 -2.18 -3.21 -5.35
N ALA A 57 -1.73 -1.96 -5.24
CA ALA A 57 -0.85 -1.34 -6.23
C ALA A 57 0.48 -2.10 -6.37
N ALA A 58 1.08 -2.53 -5.25
CA ALA A 58 2.30 -3.33 -5.27
C ALA A 58 2.08 -4.69 -5.95
N MET A 59 0.99 -5.40 -5.63
CA MET A 59 0.63 -6.66 -6.32
C MET A 59 0.39 -6.44 -7.81
N GLN A 60 -0.37 -5.39 -8.17
CA GLN A 60 -0.63 -5.02 -9.56
C GLN A 60 0.68 -4.71 -10.30
N SER A 61 1.64 -4.05 -9.65
CA SER A 61 2.94 -3.73 -10.23
C SER A 61 3.77 -4.98 -10.53
N ILE A 62 3.71 -6.00 -9.67
CA ILE A 62 4.37 -7.30 -9.89
C ILE A 62 3.77 -7.99 -11.13
N ILE A 63 2.43 -8.04 -11.22
CA ILE A 63 1.74 -8.65 -12.37
C ILE A 63 2.13 -7.92 -13.66
N LEU A 64 2.16 -6.58 -13.63
CA LEU A 64 2.59 -5.74 -14.74
C LEU A 64 4.03 -6.05 -15.18
N ALA A 65 4.95 -6.20 -14.22
CA ALA A 65 6.35 -6.55 -14.49
C ALA A 65 6.49 -7.92 -15.16
N ILE A 66 5.73 -8.91 -14.68
CA ILE A 66 5.72 -10.27 -15.26
C ILE A 66 5.16 -10.23 -16.69
N GLN A 67 4.04 -9.53 -16.90
CA GLN A 67 3.41 -9.40 -18.20
C GLN A 67 4.36 -8.75 -19.22
N GLU A 68 5.01 -7.65 -18.85
CA GLU A 68 5.96 -6.95 -19.70
C GLU A 68 7.17 -7.84 -20.05
N LYS A 69 7.74 -8.56 -19.07
CA LYS A 69 8.85 -9.48 -19.29
C LYS A 69 8.49 -10.58 -20.27
N GLN A 70 7.30 -11.18 -20.15
CA GLN A 70 6.84 -12.25 -21.06
C GLN A 70 6.58 -11.73 -22.47
N LEU A 71 5.96 -10.55 -22.61
CA LEU A 71 5.74 -9.91 -23.91
C LEU A 71 7.07 -9.60 -24.61
N ARG A 72 8.05 -9.07 -23.87
CA ARG A 72 9.39 -8.78 -24.41
C ARG A 72 10.12 -10.03 -24.89
N ASN A 73 9.95 -11.13 -24.20
CA ASN A 73 10.57 -12.40 -24.55
C ASN A 73 9.80 -13.19 -25.63
N LYS A 74 8.75 -12.60 -26.23
CA LYS A 74 7.89 -13.26 -27.25
C LYS A 74 7.23 -14.56 -26.78
N HIS A 75 7.18 -14.80 -25.46
CA HIS A 75 6.56 -15.97 -24.85
C HIS A 75 5.18 -15.60 -24.30
N ALA A 76 4.31 -15.02 -25.13
CA ALA A 76 2.94 -14.67 -24.75
C ALA A 76 2.05 -15.92 -24.63
N GLY A 77 2.38 -16.80 -23.69
CA GLY A 77 1.63 -18.03 -23.41
C GLY A 77 0.90 -18.00 -22.06
N GLY A 78 -0.06 -18.90 -21.88
CA GLY A 78 -0.70 -19.14 -20.58
C GLY A 78 -1.48 -17.97 -20.00
N LEU A 79 -1.11 -17.56 -18.78
CA LEU A 79 -1.81 -16.55 -17.99
C LEU A 79 -1.80 -15.17 -18.65
N VAL A 80 -0.68 -14.78 -19.29
CA VAL A 80 -0.51 -13.44 -19.89
C VAL A 80 -1.47 -13.21 -21.06
N ARG A 81 -1.85 -14.26 -21.79
CA ARG A 81 -2.82 -14.14 -22.88
C ARG A 81 -4.23 -13.80 -22.41
N LYS A 82 -4.55 -14.07 -21.12
CA LYS A 82 -5.84 -13.77 -20.50
C LYS A 82 -5.87 -12.40 -19.80
N LEU A 83 -4.72 -11.76 -19.61
CA LEU A 83 -4.63 -10.45 -18.96
C LEU A 83 -5.06 -9.33 -19.91
N PRO A 84 -5.62 -8.23 -19.36
CA PRO A 84 -5.91 -7.03 -20.13
C PRO A 84 -4.65 -6.44 -20.79
N PRO A 85 -4.79 -5.57 -21.79
CA PRO A 85 -3.67 -4.88 -22.41
C PRO A 85 -2.81 -4.15 -21.37
N LEU A 86 -1.49 -4.15 -21.58
CA LEU A 86 -0.51 -3.54 -20.67
C LEU A 86 -0.87 -2.10 -20.26
N GLN A 87 -1.37 -1.31 -21.21
CA GLN A 87 -1.78 0.07 -20.94
C GLN A 87 -2.96 0.17 -19.97
N THR A 88 -3.91 -0.76 -20.03
CA THR A 88 -5.05 -0.81 -19.12
C THR A 88 -4.58 -1.16 -17.71
N MET A 89 -3.67 -2.13 -17.58
CA MET A 89 -3.09 -2.53 -16.32
C MET A 89 -2.24 -1.39 -15.70
N GLU A 90 -1.50 -0.67 -16.53
CA GLU A 90 -0.74 0.50 -16.09
C GLU A 90 -1.66 1.63 -15.59
N LYS A 91 -2.76 1.91 -16.29
CA LYS A 91 -3.76 2.89 -15.84
C LYS A 91 -4.36 2.51 -14.48
N ALA A 92 -4.74 1.25 -14.32
CA ALA A 92 -5.27 0.74 -13.05
C ALA A 92 -4.24 0.88 -11.90
N LEU A 93 -2.97 0.56 -12.16
CA LEU A 93 -1.89 0.76 -11.20
C LEU A 93 -1.80 2.21 -10.72
N PHE A 94 -1.78 3.17 -11.66
CA PHE A 94 -1.69 4.58 -11.29
C PHE A 94 -2.95 5.09 -10.59
N GLN A 95 -4.14 4.59 -10.91
CA GLN A 95 -5.36 4.91 -10.16
C GLN A 95 -5.27 4.45 -8.70
N LEU A 96 -4.81 3.22 -8.46
CA LEU A 96 -4.59 2.71 -7.10
C LEU A 96 -3.55 3.55 -6.35
N LEU A 97 -2.44 3.92 -7.02
CA LEU A 97 -1.38 4.75 -6.44
C LEU A 97 -1.89 6.15 -6.08
N TYR A 98 -2.63 6.81 -6.96
CA TYR A 98 -3.20 8.15 -6.68
C TYR A 98 -4.15 8.11 -5.49
N THR A 99 -5.10 7.17 -5.49
CA THR A 99 -6.07 7.05 -4.40
C THR A 99 -5.38 6.68 -3.09
N GLY A 100 -4.48 5.69 -3.12
CA GLY A 100 -3.71 5.27 -1.95
C GLY A 100 -2.82 6.39 -1.41
N PHE A 101 -2.20 7.19 -2.28
CA PHE A 101 -1.37 8.33 -1.89
C PHE A 101 -2.17 9.46 -1.22
N ILE A 102 -3.36 9.77 -1.74
CA ILE A 102 -4.26 10.76 -1.11
C ILE A 102 -4.65 10.31 0.29
N LEU A 103 -5.07 9.05 0.44
CA LEU A 103 -5.44 8.50 1.74
C LEU A 103 -4.25 8.41 2.71
N LEU A 104 -3.05 8.07 2.21
CA LEU A 104 -1.83 8.08 3.02
C LEU A 104 -1.51 9.49 3.50
N THR A 105 -1.68 10.50 2.64
CA THR A 105 -1.48 11.91 3.00
C THR A 105 -2.46 12.33 4.09
N LEU A 106 -3.74 12.02 3.95
CA LEU A 106 -4.75 12.30 4.95
C LEU A 106 -4.46 11.56 6.27
N GLY A 107 -4.04 10.30 6.17
CA GLY A 107 -3.61 9.51 7.32
C GLY A 107 -2.41 10.12 8.05
N LEU A 108 -1.40 10.62 7.34
CA LEU A 108 -0.27 11.31 7.94
C LEU A 108 -0.70 12.62 8.61
N ILE A 109 -1.53 13.43 7.95
CA ILE A 109 -2.04 14.69 8.52
C ILE A 109 -2.82 14.42 9.80
N THR A 110 -3.77 13.49 9.78
CA THR A 110 -4.56 13.15 10.97
C THR A 110 -3.69 12.55 12.08
N GLY A 111 -2.68 11.74 11.72
CA GLY A 111 -1.70 11.26 12.66
C GLY A 111 -0.96 12.40 13.37
N PHE A 112 -0.47 13.38 12.61
CA PHE A 112 0.22 14.55 13.19
C PHE A 112 -0.67 15.44 14.06
N LEU A 113 -1.97 15.54 13.76
CA LEU A 113 -2.88 16.42 14.48
C LEU A 113 -3.45 15.82 15.76
N PHE A 114 -3.60 14.50 15.83
CA PHE A 114 -4.40 13.85 16.88
C PHE A 114 -3.63 12.86 17.75
N VAL A 115 -2.35 12.61 17.45
CA VAL A 115 -1.52 11.73 18.29
C VAL A 115 -0.57 12.58 19.13
N ASP A 116 -0.97 12.92 20.35
CA ASP A 116 -0.20 13.80 21.26
C ASP A 116 1.15 13.21 21.72
N ASP A 117 1.33 11.90 21.66
CA ASP A 117 2.54 11.20 22.11
C ASP A 117 3.47 10.76 20.98
N PHE A 118 3.75 11.65 20.00
CA PHE A 118 4.72 11.37 18.93
C PHE A 118 6.15 11.06 19.43
N ILE A 119 6.47 11.50 20.64
CA ILE A 119 7.81 11.41 21.26
C ILE A 119 7.97 10.10 22.05
N ALA A 120 6.92 9.33 22.29
CA ALA A 120 7.06 7.99 22.82
C ALA A 120 7.91 7.17 21.83
N GLN A 121 9.13 6.83 22.23
CA GLN A 121 10.23 6.29 21.41
C GLN A 121 9.87 5.14 20.45
N HIS A 122 8.72 4.49 20.66
CA HIS A 122 8.27 3.35 19.86
C HIS A 122 7.45 3.72 18.61
N LEU A 123 6.91 4.95 18.48
CA LEU A 123 6.13 5.40 17.33
C LEU A 123 6.96 6.17 16.29
N ALA A 124 8.11 6.72 16.68
CA ALA A 124 8.97 7.51 15.80
C ALA A 124 9.42 6.75 14.54
N HIS A 125 9.80 5.49 14.68
CA HIS A 125 10.23 4.66 13.55
C HIS A 125 9.12 4.46 12.52
N LYS A 126 7.89 4.20 12.97
CA LYS A 126 6.72 4.03 12.09
C LYS A 126 6.45 5.30 11.31
N THR A 127 6.50 6.45 11.95
CA THR A 127 6.29 7.75 11.32
C THR A 127 7.37 8.08 10.30
N VAL A 128 8.64 7.86 10.63
CA VAL A 128 9.77 8.11 9.72
C VAL A 128 9.65 7.26 8.45
N PHE A 129 9.44 5.95 8.58
CA PHE A 129 9.29 5.08 7.41
C PHE A 129 8.04 5.39 6.59
N SER A 130 6.93 5.82 7.22
CA SER A 130 5.74 6.25 6.51
C SER A 130 5.97 7.54 5.72
N ILE A 131 6.75 8.49 6.25
CA ILE A 131 7.15 9.71 5.55
C ILE A 131 8.07 9.38 4.37
N ILE A 132 9.05 8.49 4.56
CA ILE A 132 9.92 8.04 3.47
C ILE A 132 9.10 7.39 2.36
N ALA A 133 8.18 6.50 2.69
CA ALA A 133 7.27 5.89 1.73
C ALA A 133 6.42 6.94 0.99
N TRP A 134 5.90 7.93 1.73
CA TRP A 134 5.16 9.06 1.14
C TRP A 134 6.01 9.83 0.13
N LEU A 135 7.26 10.16 0.45
CA LEU A 135 8.19 10.83 -0.46
C LEU A 135 8.46 9.99 -1.73
N VAL A 136 8.62 8.67 -1.58
CA VAL A 136 8.81 7.76 -2.72
C VAL A 136 7.58 7.76 -3.62
N PHE A 137 6.37 7.66 -3.08
CA PHE A 137 5.15 7.72 -3.88
C PHE A 137 4.92 9.11 -4.50
N ALA A 138 5.21 10.19 -3.78
CA ALA A 138 5.17 11.56 -4.31
C ALA A 138 6.12 11.71 -5.51
N GLY A 139 7.37 11.23 -5.37
CA GLY A 139 8.36 11.23 -6.44
C GLY A 139 7.92 10.41 -7.66
N LEU A 140 7.31 9.24 -7.43
CA LEU A 140 6.75 8.41 -8.50
C LEU A 140 5.65 9.15 -9.27
N LEU A 141 4.67 9.70 -8.56
CA LEU A 141 3.53 10.39 -9.18
C LEU A 141 3.96 11.67 -9.90
N TRP A 142 4.91 12.41 -9.32
CA TRP A 142 5.52 13.57 -9.96
C TRP A 142 6.31 13.18 -11.20
N GLY A 143 7.16 12.14 -11.12
CA GLY A 143 7.92 11.61 -12.25
C GLY A 143 7.02 11.08 -13.36
N ARG A 144 5.86 10.50 -13.03
CA ARG A 144 4.83 10.13 -14.01
C ARG A 144 4.33 11.35 -14.78
N LYS A 145 4.00 12.44 -14.06
CA LYS A 145 3.46 13.67 -14.66
C LYS A 145 4.50 14.41 -15.50
N GLN A 146 5.74 14.53 -15.01
CA GLN A 146 6.76 15.36 -15.60
C GLN A 146 7.60 14.64 -16.67
N TYR A 147 7.97 13.39 -16.40
CA TYR A 147 8.88 12.60 -17.25
C TYR A 147 8.17 11.43 -17.96
N GLY A 148 6.88 11.24 -17.72
CA GLY A 148 6.12 10.14 -18.30
C GLY A 148 6.59 8.76 -17.84
N TRP A 149 7.08 8.62 -16.60
CA TRP A 149 7.55 7.34 -16.07
C TRP A 149 6.48 6.26 -16.19
N ARG A 150 6.89 5.12 -16.73
CA ARG A 150 6.02 4.01 -17.09
C ARG A 150 6.68 2.69 -16.75
N SER A 151 5.86 1.63 -16.73
CA SER A 151 6.32 0.26 -16.74
C SER A 151 7.37 -0.05 -15.67
N GLN A 152 8.59 -0.40 -16.01
CA GLN A 152 9.64 -0.85 -15.08
C GLN A 152 10.00 0.20 -14.02
N THR A 153 10.03 1.47 -14.38
CA THR A 153 10.28 2.55 -13.41
C THR A 153 9.14 2.63 -12.40
N ALA A 154 7.88 2.61 -12.87
CA ALA A 154 6.72 2.60 -11.99
C ALA A 154 6.73 1.40 -11.04
N VAL A 155 7.06 0.21 -11.55
CA VAL A 155 7.18 -1.02 -10.74
C VAL A 155 8.21 -0.85 -9.63
N LYS A 156 9.43 -0.44 -9.97
CA LYS A 156 10.52 -0.27 -8.99
C LYS A 156 10.14 0.70 -7.88
N TRP A 157 9.63 1.86 -8.23
CA TRP A 157 9.23 2.87 -7.25
C TRP A 157 8.04 2.42 -6.40
N THR A 158 7.05 1.76 -7.00
CA THR A 158 5.90 1.22 -6.24
C THR A 158 6.34 0.19 -5.22
N LEU A 159 7.19 -0.77 -5.62
CA LEU A 159 7.69 -1.80 -4.71
C LEU A 159 8.60 -1.22 -3.62
N SER A 160 9.43 -0.23 -3.95
CA SER A 160 10.27 0.46 -2.96
C SER A 160 9.40 1.20 -1.93
N GLY A 161 8.42 1.99 -2.39
CA GLY A 161 7.50 2.71 -1.50
C GLY A 161 6.71 1.76 -0.59
N PHE A 162 6.19 0.67 -1.15
CA PHE A 162 5.48 -0.33 -0.35
C PHE A 162 6.41 -1.07 0.60
N GLY A 163 7.65 -1.34 0.21
CA GLY A 163 8.68 -1.90 1.09
C GLY A 163 8.94 -1.05 2.33
N PHE A 164 9.01 0.28 2.18
CA PHE A 164 9.12 1.19 3.33
C PHE A 164 7.88 1.18 4.22
N LEU A 165 6.67 1.04 3.65
CA LEU A 165 5.45 0.87 4.43
C LEU A 165 5.45 -0.44 5.23
N LEU A 166 5.92 -1.54 4.64
CA LEU A 166 6.08 -2.81 5.35
C LEU A 166 7.09 -2.68 6.49
N LEU A 167 8.22 -1.99 6.26
CA LEU A 167 9.21 -1.73 7.31
C LEU A 167 8.63 -0.86 8.44
N ALA A 168 7.78 0.11 8.11
CA ALA A 168 7.08 0.91 9.12
C ALA A 168 6.22 0.03 10.03
N TYR A 169 5.56 -0.98 9.47
CA TYR A 169 4.70 -1.89 10.21
C TYR A 169 5.49 -2.96 10.97
N VAL A 170 6.37 -3.69 10.28
CA VAL A 170 7.17 -4.79 10.85
C VAL A 170 8.20 -4.25 11.84
N GLY A 171 8.83 -3.10 11.53
CA GLY A 171 9.81 -2.47 12.40
C GLY A 171 9.22 -2.08 13.75
N SER A 172 7.98 -1.59 13.79
CA SER A 172 7.32 -1.29 15.06
C SER A 172 7.04 -2.53 15.90
N LYS A 173 6.72 -3.66 15.26
CA LYS A 173 6.52 -4.94 15.96
C LYS A 173 7.82 -5.51 16.50
N PHE A 174 8.87 -5.54 15.67
CA PHE A 174 10.17 -6.09 16.05
C PHE A 174 10.79 -5.33 17.22
N VAL A 175 10.66 -4.00 17.25
CA VAL A 175 11.12 -3.17 18.36
C VAL A 175 10.33 -3.45 19.64
N LEU A 176 9.01 -3.64 19.54
CA LEU A 176 8.15 -3.97 20.69
C LEU A 176 8.45 -5.35 21.26
N GLU A 177 8.63 -6.35 20.42
CA GLU A 177 8.86 -7.74 20.88
C GLU A 177 10.28 -7.97 21.39
N VAL A 178 11.30 -7.39 20.74
CA VAL A 178 12.72 -7.63 21.08
C VAL A 178 13.22 -6.74 22.22
N LEU A 179 12.73 -5.48 22.32
CA LEU A 179 13.20 -4.52 23.33
C LEU A 179 12.36 -4.48 24.62
N ILE A 180 11.11 -4.97 24.61
CA ILE A 180 10.24 -4.92 25.79
C ILE A 180 10.17 -6.29 26.49
N GLN A 181 10.52 -7.39 25.80
CA GLN A 181 10.60 -8.74 26.41
C GLN A 181 12.02 -9.12 26.84
N SER A 182 13.00 -8.28 26.66
CA SER A 182 14.37 -8.38 27.20
C SER A 182 14.50 -7.52 28.45
#